data_2d54b3b68a57dc024cbe52de7205d663
#
_entry.id   2d54b3b68a57dc024cbe52de7205d663
#
_cell.length_a   1.000
_cell.length_b   1.000
_cell.length_c   1.000
_cell.angle_alpha   90.00
_cell.angle_beta   90.00
_cell.angle_gamma   90.00
#
_symmetry.space_group_name_H-M   'P 1'
#
loop_
_entity.id
_entity.type
_entity.pdbx_description
1 polymer ?
#
loop_
_entity_poly.entity_id
_entity_poly.type
_entity_poly.pdbx_seq_one_letter_code
_entity_poly.pdbx_strand_id
1 'polypeptide(L)'
;RKGQGKEQMSKKDTVTKAFMRENTVFADAFNYLIFNGKKVIQPERLQELDTTELVQLIAKGKNNKNESVQKYRDILKAAVIMEDENADYLLLGIENQTEIHYAMPVRNMIYDALQYGNQVAAIAAQNVKEKKAPTRAEFLSGFYKADKLRPVITLVLHFGADPWDGATSLHEMMDFPLEEMRT
;
A
#
# COMPACT_ATOMS: atom_id res chain seq x y z
N ARG A 1 19.09 26.21 -17.64
CA ARG A 1 18.96 25.95 -16.19
C ARG A 1 17.78 25.03 -15.81
N LYS A 2 16.71 24.91 -16.64
CA LYS A 2 15.57 24.01 -16.34
C LYS A 2 15.87 22.49 -16.51
N GLY A 3 16.89 22.11 -17.27
CA GLY A 3 17.22 20.71 -17.51
C GLY A 3 18.01 20.05 -16.37
N GLN A 4 18.93 20.80 -15.77
CA GLN A 4 19.78 20.28 -14.70
C GLN A 4 19.01 19.96 -13.40
N GLY A 5 17.95 20.72 -13.08
CA GLY A 5 17.12 20.48 -11.90
C GLY A 5 16.30 19.18 -12.00
N LYS A 6 15.75 18.86 -13.19
CA LYS A 6 14.99 17.62 -13.42
C LYS A 6 15.86 16.37 -13.34
N GLU A 7 17.10 16.46 -13.85
CA GLU A 7 18.03 15.33 -13.83
C GLU A 7 18.56 15.06 -12.40
N GLN A 8 18.75 16.09 -11.61
CA GLN A 8 19.19 15.98 -10.22
C GLN A 8 18.07 15.46 -9.30
N MET A 9 16.81 15.85 -9.53
CA MET A 9 15.62 15.30 -8.84
C MET A 9 15.42 13.83 -9.17
N SER A 10 15.54 13.42 -10.43
CA SER A 10 15.44 12.03 -10.86
C SER A 10 16.51 11.14 -10.21
N LYS A 11 17.74 11.62 -10.06
CA LYS A 11 18.83 10.89 -9.36
C LYS A 11 18.54 10.75 -7.86
N LYS A 12 18.10 11.82 -7.19
CA LYS A 12 17.76 11.78 -5.76
C LYS A 12 16.63 10.79 -5.49
N ASP A 13 15.56 10.82 -6.30
CA ASP A 13 14.44 9.90 -6.19
C ASP A 13 14.88 8.43 -6.37
N THR A 14 15.73 8.16 -7.35
CA THR A 14 16.27 6.81 -7.60
C THR A 14 17.10 6.30 -6.41
N VAL A 15 17.97 7.15 -5.84
CA VAL A 15 18.81 6.78 -4.69
C VAL A 15 17.95 6.53 -3.46
N THR A 16 16.97 7.40 -3.19
CA THR A 16 16.07 7.23 -2.05
C THR A 16 15.24 5.97 -2.15
N LYS A 17 14.73 5.66 -3.35
CA LYS A 17 13.99 4.41 -3.60
C LYS A 17 14.87 3.18 -3.40
N ALA A 18 16.10 3.20 -3.90
CA ALA A 18 17.05 2.11 -3.70
C ALA A 18 17.36 1.90 -2.21
N PHE A 19 17.60 2.98 -1.47
CA PHE A 19 17.86 2.93 -0.04
C PHE A 19 16.68 2.36 0.75
N MET A 20 15.46 2.81 0.45
CA MET A 20 14.25 2.30 1.12
C MET A 20 13.89 0.86 0.73
N ARG A 21 14.47 0.31 -0.34
CA ARG A 21 14.30 -1.11 -0.71
C ARG A 21 15.11 -2.06 0.15
N GLU A 22 16.17 -1.59 0.78
CA GLU A 22 16.96 -2.39 1.72
C GLU A 22 16.07 -2.87 2.87
N ASN A 23 16.02 -4.19 3.12
CA ASN A 23 15.13 -4.77 4.12
C ASN A 23 15.34 -4.22 5.52
N THR A 24 16.59 -3.93 5.89
CA THR A 24 16.94 -3.35 7.20
C THR A 24 16.37 -1.95 7.35
N VAL A 25 16.55 -1.09 6.33
CA VAL A 25 16.04 0.30 6.33
C VAL A 25 14.51 0.31 6.32
N PHE A 26 13.92 -0.55 5.51
CA PHE A 26 12.47 -0.70 5.42
C PHE A 26 11.86 -1.12 6.76
N ALA A 27 12.42 -2.17 7.39
CA ALA A 27 11.98 -2.64 8.69
C ALA A 27 12.13 -1.56 9.77
N ASP A 28 13.26 -0.85 9.79
CA ASP A 28 13.52 0.21 10.76
C ASP A 28 12.52 1.37 10.63
N ALA A 29 12.15 1.76 9.41
CA ALA A 29 11.14 2.80 9.18
C ALA A 29 9.80 2.42 9.80
N PHE A 30 9.30 1.21 9.56
CA PHE A 30 8.04 0.72 10.16
C PHE A 30 8.15 0.54 11.67
N ASN A 31 9.23 -0.07 12.16
CA ASN A 31 9.45 -0.28 13.58
C ASN A 31 9.46 1.04 14.34
N TYR A 32 10.11 2.05 13.79
CA TYR A 32 10.19 3.36 14.42
C TYR A 32 8.86 4.12 14.35
N LEU A 33 8.27 4.24 13.15
CA LEU A 33 7.14 5.13 12.92
C LEU A 33 5.79 4.53 13.35
N ILE A 34 5.60 3.22 13.19
CA ILE A 34 4.34 2.53 13.49
C ILE A 34 4.40 1.81 14.83
N PHE A 35 5.52 1.17 15.15
CA PHE A 35 5.63 0.33 16.34
C PHE A 35 6.42 0.97 17.49
N ASN A 36 6.61 2.30 17.47
CA ASN A 36 7.27 3.07 18.53
C ASN A 36 8.66 2.53 18.89
N GLY A 37 9.44 2.12 17.90
CA GLY A 37 10.78 1.58 18.05
C GLY A 37 10.86 0.10 18.47
N LYS A 38 9.72 -0.58 18.65
CA LYS A 38 9.70 -2.02 18.88
C LYS A 38 10.09 -2.75 17.61
N LYS A 39 10.96 -3.76 17.71
CA LYS A 39 11.42 -4.59 16.57
C LYS A 39 10.38 -5.64 16.19
N VAL A 40 9.23 -5.20 15.71
CA VAL A 40 8.12 -6.06 15.27
C VAL A 40 8.40 -6.60 13.87
N ILE A 41 8.88 -5.75 12.97
CA ILE A 41 9.25 -6.14 11.60
C ILE A 41 10.70 -6.59 11.60
N GLN A 42 10.94 -7.83 11.20
CA GLN A 42 12.28 -8.43 11.08
C GLN A 42 12.70 -8.38 9.61
N PRO A 43 13.87 -7.78 9.27
CA PRO A 43 14.33 -7.65 7.89
C PRO A 43 14.38 -8.97 7.11
N GLU A 44 14.75 -10.06 7.80
CA GLU A 44 14.90 -11.40 7.23
C GLU A 44 13.56 -12.02 6.82
N ARG A 45 12.46 -11.50 7.35
CA ARG A 45 11.09 -11.96 7.08
C ARG A 45 10.33 -11.08 6.10
N LEU A 46 11.00 -10.11 5.49
CA LEU A 46 10.44 -9.27 4.46
C LEU A 46 10.60 -9.92 3.08
N GLN A 47 9.51 -9.97 2.35
CA GLN A 47 9.47 -10.42 0.96
C GLN A 47 8.96 -9.26 0.09
N GLU A 48 9.75 -8.82 -0.88
CA GLU A 48 9.32 -7.82 -1.86
C GLU A 48 8.25 -8.41 -2.78
N LEU A 49 7.17 -7.66 -3.00
CA LEU A 49 6.08 -8.02 -3.89
C LEU A 49 6.11 -7.17 -5.15
N ASP A 50 5.66 -7.73 -6.26
CA ASP A 50 5.53 -6.98 -7.51
C ASP A 50 4.36 -5.99 -7.41
N THR A 51 4.68 -4.72 -7.59
CA THR A 51 3.68 -3.64 -7.60
C THR A 51 2.99 -3.49 -8.96
N THR A 52 3.47 -4.15 -10.01
CA THR A 52 2.93 -4.07 -11.38
C THR A 52 1.68 -4.92 -11.59
N GLU A 53 1.48 -5.99 -10.84
CA GLU A 53 0.29 -6.84 -10.96
C GLU A 53 -1.02 -6.12 -10.63
N LEU A 54 -0.95 -5.08 -9.83
CA LEU A 54 -2.08 -4.20 -9.47
C LEU A 54 -2.73 -3.50 -10.65
N VAL A 55 -1.96 -3.22 -11.68
CA VAL A 55 -2.37 -2.44 -12.84
C VAL A 55 -3.31 -3.22 -13.75
N GLN A 56 -3.18 -4.54 -13.81
CA GLN A 56 -3.95 -5.38 -14.74
C GLN A 56 -5.42 -5.52 -14.38
N LEU A 57 -5.80 -5.37 -13.10
CA LEU A 57 -7.20 -5.50 -12.67
C LEU A 57 -8.05 -4.28 -13.06
N ILE A 58 -7.47 -3.08 -13.06
CA ILE A 58 -8.17 -1.84 -13.45
C ILE A 58 -8.28 -1.71 -14.96
N ALA A 59 -7.26 -2.17 -15.70
CA ALA A 59 -7.21 -2.05 -17.16
C ALA A 59 -8.21 -2.96 -17.90
N LYS A 60 -8.66 -4.06 -17.30
CA LYS A 60 -9.67 -4.96 -17.91
C LYS A 60 -11.07 -4.36 -18.03
N GLY A 61 -11.35 -3.22 -17.42
CA GLY A 61 -12.67 -2.57 -17.43
C GLY A 61 -12.88 -1.49 -18.48
N LYS A 62 -11.86 -1.01 -19.20
CA LYS A 62 -12.00 0.05 -20.19
C LYS A 62 -11.15 -0.19 -21.45
N ASN A 63 -11.85 -0.26 -22.58
CA ASN A 63 -11.26 -0.19 -23.93
C ASN A 63 -10.69 1.22 -24.21
N ASN A 64 -9.67 1.66 -23.50
CA ASN A 64 -8.90 2.85 -23.88
C ASN A 64 -7.41 2.50 -23.93
N LYS A 65 -6.93 2.30 -25.16
CA LYS A 65 -5.53 2.30 -25.52
C LYS A 65 -5.00 3.70 -25.20
N ASN A 66 -3.96 3.81 -24.39
CA ASN A 66 -3.05 4.94 -24.17
C ASN A 66 -3.12 5.72 -22.85
N GLU A 67 -3.54 5.13 -21.75
CA GLU A 67 -3.06 5.66 -20.47
C GLU A 67 -2.12 4.62 -19.84
N SER A 68 -0.84 4.95 -19.83
CA SER A 68 0.14 4.25 -19.01
C SER A 68 -0.32 4.38 -17.57
N VAL A 69 -0.89 3.33 -17.02
CA VAL A 69 -1.26 3.30 -15.61
C VAL A 69 0.03 3.45 -14.82
N GLN A 70 0.19 4.64 -14.29
CA GLN A 70 1.36 5.05 -13.55
C GLN A 70 1.59 4.11 -12.37
N LYS A 71 2.82 3.70 -12.16
CA LYS A 71 3.26 2.87 -11.04
C LYS A 71 2.73 3.45 -9.74
N TYR A 72 1.78 2.76 -9.10
CA TYR A 72 1.00 3.35 -8.01
C TYR A 72 1.74 3.37 -6.67
N ARG A 73 2.72 2.50 -6.46
CA ARG A 73 3.45 2.43 -5.20
C ARG A 73 4.93 2.17 -5.48
N ASP A 74 5.80 2.84 -4.73
CA ASP A 74 7.24 2.69 -4.94
C ASP A 74 7.76 1.35 -4.45
N ILE A 75 7.34 0.92 -3.27
CA ILE A 75 7.79 -0.32 -2.64
C ILE A 75 6.63 -0.98 -1.92
N LEU A 76 6.44 -2.28 -2.13
CA LEU A 76 5.50 -3.12 -1.41
C LEU A 76 6.20 -4.37 -0.93
N LYS A 77 6.09 -4.69 0.36
CA LYS A 77 6.66 -5.90 0.95
C LYS A 77 5.62 -6.63 1.80
N ALA A 78 5.66 -7.96 1.75
CA ALA A 78 4.99 -8.78 2.74
C ALA A 78 5.91 -8.95 3.95
N ALA A 79 5.39 -8.73 5.13
CA ALA A 79 6.04 -9.01 6.40
C ALA A 79 5.34 -10.15 7.11
N VAL A 80 6.10 -11.07 7.69
CA VAL A 80 5.58 -12.10 8.59
C VAL A 80 5.92 -11.65 10.00
N ILE A 81 4.88 -11.40 10.79
CA ILE A 81 5.01 -11.15 12.23
C ILE A 81 4.61 -12.44 12.93
N MET A 82 5.46 -12.94 13.78
CA MET A 82 5.14 -14.08 14.66
C MET A 82 4.99 -13.55 16.07
N GLU A 83 3.76 -13.61 16.59
CA GLU A 83 3.50 -13.58 18.03
C GLU A 83 3.05 -14.97 18.45
N ASP A 84 3.79 -15.56 19.37
CA ASP A 84 3.62 -16.91 19.90
C ASP A 84 3.69 -18.00 18.81
N GLU A 85 2.81 -18.84 18.55
CA GLU A 85 2.84 -19.86 17.50
C GLU A 85 2.03 -19.45 16.25
N ASN A 86 1.45 -18.26 16.25
CA ASN A 86 0.66 -17.74 15.15
C ASN A 86 1.46 -16.77 14.29
N ALA A 87 1.45 -17.00 12.98
CA ALA A 87 2.05 -16.09 12.01
C ALA A 87 0.98 -15.11 11.48
N ASP A 88 1.10 -13.85 11.84
CA ASP A 88 0.32 -12.79 11.22
C ASP A 88 1.09 -12.20 10.04
N TYR A 89 0.38 -11.96 8.96
CA TYR A 89 0.96 -11.37 7.75
C TYR A 89 0.47 -9.94 7.59
N LEU A 90 1.40 -9.04 7.28
CA LEU A 90 1.10 -7.66 6.94
C LEU A 90 1.56 -7.36 5.53
N LEU A 91 0.85 -6.48 4.84
CA LEU A 91 1.33 -5.85 3.61
C LEU A 91 1.79 -4.43 3.94
N LEU A 92 3.07 -4.18 3.72
CA LEU A 92 3.71 -2.93 4.06
C LEU A 92 4.10 -2.19 2.78
N GLY A 93 3.65 -0.95 2.63
CA GLY A 93 3.95 -0.14 1.48
C GLY A 93 4.67 1.15 1.85
N ILE A 94 5.63 1.57 1.05
CA ILE A 94 6.27 2.88 1.15
C ILE A 94 6.06 3.65 -0.15
N GLU A 95 5.68 4.90 0.00
CA GLU A 95 5.60 5.89 -1.06
C GLU A 95 6.59 7.00 -0.76
N ASN A 96 7.60 7.17 -1.63
CA ASN A 96 8.59 8.23 -1.49
C ASN A 96 8.13 9.47 -2.24
N GLN A 97 8.02 10.59 -1.55
CA GLN A 97 7.61 11.86 -2.13
C GLN A 97 8.73 12.89 -2.02
N THR A 98 9.12 13.50 -3.13
CA THR A 98 10.02 14.65 -3.17
C THR A 98 9.27 15.97 -3.34
N GLU A 99 8.05 15.90 -3.86
CA GLU A 99 7.12 17.01 -4.01
C GLU A 99 5.86 16.73 -3.17
N ILE A 100 5.22 17.78 -2.68
CA ILE A 100 3.98 17.65 -1.92
C ILE A 100 2.85 17.23 -2.86
N HIS A 101 2.18 16.15 -2.53
CA HIS A 101 0.98 15.69 -3.24
C HIS A 101 -0.24 15.88 -2.34
N TYR A 102 -0.97 16.97 -2.54
CA TYR A 102 -2.07 17.37 -1.66
C TYR A 102 -3.22 16.35 -1.57
N ALA A 103 -3.39 15.46 -2.53
CA ALA A 103 -4.36 14.36 -2.47
C ALA A 103 -3.74 13.02 -2.02
N MET A 104 -2.65 13.05 -1.24
CA MET A 104 -1.95 11.83 -0.81
C MET A 104 -2.83 10.86 -0.01
N PRO A 105 -3.71 11.29 0.92
CA PRO A 105 -4.60 10.38 1.62
C PRO A 105 -5.54 9.59 0.69
N VAL A 106 -6.08 10.24 -0.35
CA VAL A 106 -6.92 9.56 -1.38
C VAL A 106 -6.07 8.58 -2.18
N ARG A 107 -4.85 8.95 -2.55
CA ARG A 107 -3.93 8.09 -3.28
C ARG A 107 -3.60 6.83 -2.47
N ASN A 108 -3.29 6.97 -1.19
CA ASN A 108 -3.06 5.84 -0.29
C ASN A 108 -4.29 4.93 -0.17
N MET A 109 -5.47 5.52 0.01
CA MET A 109 -6.72 4.75 0.06
C MET A 109 -6.93 3.90 -1.20
N ILE A 110 -6.64 4.45 -2.39
CA ILE A 110 -6.73 3.69 -3.65
C ILE A 110 -5.75 2.51 -3.63
N TYR A 111 -4.51 2.72 -3.19
CA TYR A 111 -3.51 1.65 -3.12
C TYR A 111 -3.93 0.54 -2.15
N ASP A 112 -4.40 0.90 -0.98
CA ASP A 112 -4.83 -0.05 0.03
C ASP A 112 -6.06 -0.82 -0.43
N ALA A 113 -7.04 -0.13 -1.04
CA ALA A 113 -8.24 -0.76 -1.61
C ALA A 113 -7.89 -1.77 -2.72
N LEU A 114 -6.92 -1.46 -3.57
CA LEU A 114 -6.43 -2.39 -4.60
C LEU A 114 -5.80 -3.64 -3.99
N GLN A 115 -5.00 -3.49 -2.92
CA GLN A 115 -4.42 -4.63 -2.23
C GLN A 115 -5.51 -5.51 -1.58
N TYR A 116 -6.50 -4.92 -0.95
CA TYR A 116 -7.64 -5.67 -0.42
C TYR A 116 -8.43 -6.37 -1.52
N GLY A 117 -8.67 -5.71 -2.66
CA GLY A 117 -9.31 -6.32 -3.83
C GLY A 117 -8.55 -7.54 -4.36
N ASN A 118 -7.22 -7.46 -4.44
CA ASN A 118 -6.36 -8.57 -4.84
C ASN A 118 -6.44 -9.74 -3.85
N GLN A 119 -6.44 -9.47 -2.56
CA GLN A 119 -6.58 -10.50 -1.53
C GLN A 119 -7.93 -11.23 -1.66
N VAL A 120 -9.02 -10.48 -1.82
CA VAL A 120 -10.36 -11.06 -2.03
C VAL A 120 -10.38 -11.94 -3.28
N ALA A 121 -9.83 -11.47 -4.39
CA ALA A 121 -9.78 -12.23 -5.64
C ALA A 121 -8.95 -13.51 -5.52
N ALA A 122 -7.80 -13.45 -4.84
CA ALA A 122 -6.92 -14.59 -4.61
C ALA A 122 -7.58 -15.65 -3.71
N ILE A 123 -8.21 -15.22 -2.61
CA ILE A 123 -8.93 -16.10 -1.69
C ILE A 123 -10.10 -16.76 -2.42
N ALA A 124 -10.91 -16.00 -3.17
CA ALA A 124 -12.03 -16.53 -3.93
C ALA A 124 -11.57 -17.57 -4.97
N ALA A 125 -10.46 -17.30 -5.68
CA ALA A 125 -9.90 -18.26 -6.62
C ALA A 125 -9.42 -19.55 -5.94
N GLN A 126 -8.88 -19.46 -4.74
CA GLN A 126 -8.47 -20.63 -3.95
C GLN A 126 -9.70 -21.44 -3.48
N ASN A 127 -10.72 -20.75 -2.96
CA ASN A 127 -11.97 -21.38 -2.49
C ASN A 127 -12.68 -22.16 -3.61
N VAL A 128 -12.69 -21.60 -4.85
CA VAL A 128 -13.25 -22.29 -6.02
C VAL A 128 -12.48 -23.59 -6.32
N LYS A 129 -11.15 -23.59 -6.19
CA LYS A 129 -10.34 -24.79 -6.41
C LYS A 129 -10.61 -25.86 -5.35
N GLU A 130 -10.79 -25.46 -4.10
CA GLU A 130 -11.04 -26.37 -2.99
C GLU A 130 -12.46 -26.94 -2.99
N LYS A 131 -13.39 -26.36 -3.74
CA LYS A 131 -14.80 -26.80 -3.87
C LYS A 131 -15.55 -26.96 -2.54
N LYS A 132 -15.22 -26.15 -1.55
CA LYS A 132 -15.79 -26.23 -0.19
C LYS A 132 -16.67 -25.00 0.07
N ALA A 133 -17.76 -24.83 -0.65
CA ALA A 133 -18.71 -23.77 -0.38
C ALA A 133 -19.79 -24.26 0.61
N PRO A 134 -19.71 -23.91 1.92
CA PRO A 134 -20.65 -24.40 2.94
C PRO A 134 -22.06 -23.83 2.78
N THR A 135 -22.19 -22.64 2.18
CA THR A 135 -23.49 -21.99 1.96
C THR A 135 -23.62 -21.45 0.53
N ARG A 136 -24.88 -21.18 0.12
CA ARG A 136 -25.14 -20.53 -1.18
C ARG A 136 -24.51 -19.15 -1.28
N ALA A 137 -24.51 -18.38 -0.19
CA ALA A 137 -23.95 -17.04 -0.16
C ALA A 137 -22.41 -17.07 -0.37
N GLU A 138 -21.74 -18.00 0.27
CA GLU A 138 -20.30 -18.23 0.13
C GLU A 138 -19.93 -18.73 -1.27
N PHE A 139 -20.77 -19.59 -1.85
CA PHE A 139 -20.61 -20.03 -3.24
C PHE A 139 -20.73 -18.86 -4.22
N LEU A 140 -21.71 -17.97 -4.05
CA LEU A 140 -21.92 -16.84 -4.95
C LEU A 140 -20.86 -15.76 -4.81
N SER A 141 -20.39 -15.47 -3.59
CA SER A 141 -19.35 -14.49 -3.34
C SER A 141 -17.94 -15.01 -3.64
N GLY A 142 -17.72 -16.31 -3.53
CA GLY A 142 -16.40 -16.93 -3.54
C GLY A 142 -15.57 -16.62 -2.30
N PHE A 143 -16.04 -15.74 -1.41
CA PHE A 143 -15.39 -15.36 -0.17
C PHE A 143 -16.19 -15.88 1.01
N TYR A 144 -15.57 -16.67 1.89
CA TYR A 144 -16.24 -17.36 2.97
C TYR A 144 -16.27 -16.53 4.25
N LYS A 145 -17.24 -16.78 5.09
CA LYS A 145 -17.40 -16.08 6.38
C LYS A 145 -16.16 -16.18 7.28
N ALA A 146 -15.43 -17.28 7.16
CA ALA A 146 -14.21 -17.52 7.93
C ALA A 146 -12.97 -16.87 7.31
N ASP A 147 -13.02 -16.45 6.05
CA ASP A 147 -11.89 -15.85 5.38
C ASP A 147 -11.51 -14.51 6.02
N LYS A 148 -10.23 -14.22 6.05
CA LYS A 148 -9.67 -13.00 6.63
C LYS A 148 -8.73 -12.33 5.63
N LEU A 149 -8.74 -11.00 5.65
CA LEU A 149 -7.80 -10.18 4.90
C LEU A 149 -6.60 -9.84 5.79
N ARG A 150 -5.44 -9.74 5.16
CA ARG A 150 -4.22 -9.25 5.81
C ARG A 150 -4.26 -7.73 5.86
N PRO A 151 -3.92 -7.09 6.98
CA PRO A 151 -3.83 -5.64 7.05
C PRO A 151 -2.84 -5.08 6.02
N VAL A 152 -3.19 -3.93 5.46
CA VAL A 152 -2.31 -3.15 4.59
C VAL A 152 -1.93 -1.87 5.33
N ILE A 153 -0.64 -1.59 5.47
CA ILE A 153 -0.13 -0.39 6.12
C ILE A 153 0.77 0.35 5.15
N THR A 154 0.45 1.60 4.86
CA THR A 154 1.24 2.45 3.96
C THR A 154 1.89 3.58 4.71
N LEU A 155 3.21 3.72 4.56
CA LEU A 155 3.96 4.90 4.99
C LEU A 155 4.20 5.82 3.79
N VAL A 156 4.01 7.11 4.01
CA VAL A 156 4.44 8.17 3.09
C VAL A 156 5.67 8.82 3.70
N LEU A 157 6.79 8.77 2.99
CA LEU A 157 8.03 9.39 3.40
C LEU A 157 8.31 10.60 2.50
N HIS A 158 8.32 11.78 3.10
CA HIS A 158 8.58 13.03 2.39
C HIS A 158 10.05 13.41 2.52
N PHE A 159 10.74 13.49 1.39
CA PHE A 159 12.16 13.85 1.28
C PHE A 159 12.37 15.20 0.59
N GLY A 160 11.30 15.99 0.43
CA GLY A 160 11.37 17.34 -0.12
C GLY A 160 12.14 18.31 0.77
N ALA A 161 12.50 19.46 0.20
CA ALA A 161 13.15 20.54 0.93
C ALA A 161 12.15 21.32 1.79
N ASP A 162 10.92 21.41 1.34
CA ASP A 162 9.84 22.11 2.03
C ASP A 162 9.15 21.18 3.03
N PRO A 163 8.72 21.67 4.19
CA PRO A 163 7.94 20.88 5.13
C PRO A 163 6.60 20.47 4.51
N TRP A 164 6.10 19.29 4.90
CA TRP A 164 4.77 18.85 4.47
C TRP A 164 3.69 19.75 5.07
N ASP A 165 2.87 20.36 4.20
CA ASP A 165 1.76 21.25 4.57
C ASP A 165 0.39 20.75 4.06
N GLY A 166 0.34 19.57 3.45
CA GLY A 166 -0.90 18.94 2.97
C GLY A 166 -1.58 18.10 4.04
N ALA A 167 -2.84 17.73 3.77
CA ALA A 167 -3.61 16.83 4.61
C ALA A 167 -2.88 15.49 4.83
N THR A 168 -2.94 14.97 6.05
CA THR A 168 -2.36 13.68 6.45
C THR A 168 -3.41 12.58 6.58
N SER A 169 -4.69 12.94 6.56
CA SER A 169 -5.83 12.03 6.64
C SER A 169 -6.94 12.42 5.67
N LEU A 170 -7.80 11.46 5.32
CA LEU A 170 -9.01 11.74 4.53
C LEU A 170 -9.96 12.69 5.27
N HIS A 171 -10.00 12.60 6.60
CA HIS A 171 -10.86 13.46 7.42
C HIS A 171 -10.51 14.95 7.23
N GLU A 172 -9.22 15.28 7.16
CA GLU A 172 -8.75 16.66 6.93
C GLU A 172 -9.08 17.18 5.52
N MET A 173 -9.36 16.26 4.57
CA MET A 173 -9.71 16.61 3.19
C MET A 173 -11.21 16.76 2.96
N MET A 174 -12.04 16.36 3.94
CA MET A 174 -13.49 16.39 3.78
C MET A 174 -14.07 17.73 4.21
N ASP A 175 -14.96 18.26 3.38
CA ASP A 175 -15.82 19.39 3.73
C ASP A 175 -17.10 18.87 4.40
N PHE A 176 -17.15 18.96 5.73
CA PHE A 176 -18.31 18.52 6.50
C PHE A 176 -19.33 19.66 6.56
N PRO A 177 -20.54 19.49 6.01
CA PRO A 177 -21.56 20.54 5.97
C PRO A 177 -22.12 20.90 7.35
N LEU A 178 -22.00 19.99 8.32
CA LEU A 178 -22.46 20.17 9.69
C LEU A 178 -21.33 19.79 10.65
N GLU A 179 -21.19 20.57 11.74
CA GLU A 179 -20.14 20.34 12.73
C GLU A 179 -20.32 19.00 13.46
N GLU A 180 -21.56 18.53 13.60
CA GLU A 180 -21.91 17.22 14.17
C GLU A 180 -21.38 16.03 13.36
N MET A 181 -21.02 16.22 12.10
CA MET A 181 -20.45 15.17 11.23
C MET A 181 -18.93 15.00 11.37
N ARG A 182 -18.27 15.83 12.23
CA ARG A 182 -16.81 15.82 12.43
C ARG A 182 -16.35 14.88 13.55
N THR A 183 -17.16 13.93 13.96
CA THR A 183 -16.85 12.98 15.04
C THR A 183 -15.96 11.83 14.60
#